data_8d2a824046f8e3f5c18994064239ff5c
#
_entry.id   8d2a824046f8e3f5c18994064239ff5c
#
_cell.length_a   1.000
_cell.length_b   1.000
_cell.length_c   1.000
_cell.angle_alpha   90.00
_cell.angle_beta   90.00
_cell.angle_gamma   90.00
#
_symmetry.space_group_name_H-M   'P 1'
#
loop_
_entity.id
_entity.type
_entity.pdbx_description
1 polymer ?
#
loop_
_entity_poly.entity_id
_entity_poly.type
_entity_poly.pdbx_seq_one_letter_code
_entity_poly.pdbx_strand_id
1 'polypeptide(L)'
;MVCGGAGFIGSHLVERLLADGHSVEVVDDLSTGSLANLGDARAMGGQLRFHHLDVTSLEFAELVGLRRPDVLYHFALLAPQASDNSSVMRAVPMLLSVLEAARNHGVKKVVVCIAAGLIYGEVHAKHLPVKEGRKNDAIGVPHVMAQTLIDLLGVYREKHGIEYTVLATTNVYGLRQRE
;
A
#
# COMPACT_ATOMS: atom_id res chain seq x y z
N MET A 1 -6.55 1.33 -8.96
CA MET A 1 -6.12 -0.07 -8.71
C MET A 1 -5.67 -0.19 -7.26
N VAL A 2 -6.01 -1.30 -6.57
CA VAL A 2 -5.68 -1.53 -5.14
C VAL A 2 -4.85 -2.81 -5.02
N CYS A 3 -3.55 -2.66 -4.77
CA CYS A 3 -2.62 -3.75 -4.49
C CYS A 3 -2.68 -4.09 -2.99
N GLY A 4 -2.94 -5.35 -2.64
CA GLY A 4 -3.30 -5.77 -1.29
C GLY A 4 -4.80 -5.54 -0.99
N GLY A 5 -5.63 -5.51 -2.02
CA GLY A 5 -7.06 -5.20 -1.90
C GLY A 5 -7.92 -6.32 -1.31
N ALA A 6 -7.41 -7.55 -1.21
CA ALA A 6 -8.05 -8.65 -0.49
C ALA A 6 -7.60 -8.76 0.99
N GLY A 7 -6.71 -7.85 1.43
CA GLY A 7 -6.28 -7.72 2.82
C GLY A 7 -7.30 -6.98 3.68
N PHE A 8 -6.98 -6.82 4.97
CA PHE A 8 -7.83 -6.13 5.95
C PHE A 8 -8.17 -4.69 5.51
N ILE A 9 -7.20 -3.79 5.47
CA ILE A 9 -7.44 -2.37 5.15
C ILE A 9 -7.86 -2.21 3.69
N GLY A 10 -7.19 -2.95 2.78
CA GLY A 10 -7.44 -2.86 1.34
C GLY A 10 -8.87 -3.19 0.95
N SER A 11 -9.49 -4.21 1.58
CA SER A 11 -10.87 -4.61 1.27
C SER A 11 -11.90 -3.55 1.66
N HIS A 12 -11.70 -2.84 2.76
CA HIS A 12 -12.55 -1.71 3.14
C HIS A 12 -12.39 -0.52 2.18
N LEU A 13 -11.16 -0.25 1.70
CA LEU A 13 -10.94 0.75 0.68
C LEU A 13 -11.65 0.38 -0.63
N VAL A 14 -11.58 -0.90 -1.04
CA VAL A 14 -12.27 -1.38 -2.25
C VAL A 14 -13.76 -1.11 -2.17
N GLU A 15 -14.40 -1.44 -1.05
CA GLU A 15 -15.83 -1.17 -0.85
C GLU A 15 -16.14 0.33 -0.91
N ARG A 16 -15.32 1.14 -0.27
CA ARG A 16 -15.53 2.59 -0.28
C ARG A 16 -15.41 3.16 -1.69
N LEU A 17 -14.41 2.77 -2.46
CA LEU A 17 -14.22 3.23 -3.83
C LEU A 17 -15.39 2.81 -4.73
N LEU A 18 -15.91 1.58 -4.57
CA LEU A 18 -17.09 1.13 -5.30
C LEU A 18 -18.35 1.90 -4.90
N ALA A 19 -18.55 2.17 -3.61
CA ALA A 19 -19.65 2.98 -3.12
C ALA A 19 -19.63 4.41 -3.65
N ASP A 20 -18.43 4.97 -3.86
CA ASP A 20 -18.24 6.28 -4.47
C ASP A 20 -18.33 6.24 -6.01
N GLY A 21 -18.66 5.09 -6.62
CA GLY A 21 -18.89 4.93 -8.06
C GLY A 21 -17.65 4.69 -8.91
N HIS A 22 -16.50 4.43 -8.30
CA HIS A 22 -15.27 4.15 -9.03
C HIS A 22 -15.22 2.71 -9.56
N SER A 23 -14.53 2.52 -10.70
CA SER A 23 -14.10 1.20 -11.18
C SER A 23 -12.85 0.77 -10.40
N VAL A 24 -12.87 -0.45 -9.85
CA VAL A 24 -11.79 -0.93 -8.98
C VAL A 24 -11.16 -2.20 -9.54
N GLU A 25 -9.85 -2.14 -9.77
CA GLU A 25 -9.00 -3.30 -10.07
C GLU A 25 -8.28 -3.68 -8.78
N VAL A 26 -8.47 -4.89 -8.31
CA VAL A 26 -7.79 -5.44 -7.13
C VAL A 26 -6.67 -6.37 -7.59
N VAL A 27 -5.47 -6.17 -7.07
CA VAL A 27 -4.31 -7.07 -7.22
C VAL A 27 -3.92 -7.59 -5.85
N ASP A 28 -3.87 -8.91 -5.69
CA ASP A 28 -3.50 -9.55 -4.42
C ASP A 28 -2.98 -10.96 -4.70
N ASP A 29 -1.89 -11.37 -4.06
CA ASP A 29 -1.31 -12.70 -4.19
C ASP A 29 -1.95 -13.71 -3.20
N LEU A 30 -2.88 -13.22 -2.37
CA LEU A 30 -3.56 -13.97 -1.32
C LEU A 30 -2.63 -14.59 -0.26
N SER A 31 -1.37 -14.14 -0.19
CA SER A 31 -0.42 -14.60 0.83
C SER A 31 -0.90 -14.25 2.25
N THR A 32 -1.54 -13.10 2.39
CA THR A 32 -2.15 -12.63 3.63
C THR A 32 -3.61 -12.22 3.48
N GLY A 33 -4.05 -11.94 2.27
CA GLY A 33 -5.42 -11.59 1.92
C GLY A 33 -6.34 -12.82 1.81
N SER A 34 -7.64 -12.57 1.65
CA SER A 34 -8.64 -13.59 1.39
C SER A 34 -9.73 -13.07 0.46
N LEU A 35 -10.15 -13.89 -0.51
CA LEU A 35 -11.29 -13.56 -1.37
C LEU A 35 -12.59 -13.35 -0.60
N ALA A 36 -12.72 -13.95 0.59
CA ALA A 36 -13.87 -13.73 1.47
C ALA A 36 -13.99 -12.26 1.90
N ASN A 37 -12.87 -11.54 2.04
CA ASN A 37 -12.86 -10.11 2.37
C ASN A 37 -13.47 -9.21 1.27
N LEU A 38 -13.61 -9.72 0.06
CA LEU A 38 -14.22 -9.02 -1.08
C LEU A 38 -15.69 -9.41 -1.32
N GLY A 39 -16.30 -10.21 -0.42
CA GLY A 39 -17.67 -10.71 -0.56
C GLY A 39 -18.67 -9.57 -0.71
N ASP A 40 -18.66 -8.62 0.22
CA ASP A 40 -19.56 -7.48 0.22
C ASP A 40 -19.31 -6.56 -0.98
N ALA A 41 -18.04 -6.30 -1.32
CA ALA A 41 -17.67 -5.53 -2.50
C ALA A 41 -18.24 -6.12 -3.80
N ARG A 42 -18.23 -7.46 -3.94
CA ARG A 42 -18.82 -8.16 -5.09
C ARG A 42 -20.34 -8.04 -5.13
N ALA A 43 -20.97 -8.07 -3.96
CA ALA A 43 -22.44 -7.92 -3.85
C ALA A 43 -22.95 -6.51 -4.19
N MET A 44 -22.08 -5.50 -4.13
CA MET A 44 -22.44 -4.11 -4.47
C MET A 44 -22.74 -3.88 -5.97
N GLY A 45 -22.42 -4.86 -6.84
CA GLY A 45 -22.74 -4.77 -8.28
C GLY A 45 -21.94 -3.71 -9.05
N GLY A 46 -20.89 -3.14 -8.47
CA GLY A 46 -20.00 -2.18 -9.11
C GLY A 46 -18.99 -2.82 -10.07
N GLN A 47 -18.17 -1.99 -10.71
CA GLN A 47 -17.10 -2.45 -11.60
C GLN A 47 -15.88 -2.91 -10.79
N LEU A 48 -15.93 -4.12 -10.27
CA LEU A 48 -14.85 -4.77 -9.55
C LEU A 48 -14.21 -5.89 -10.38
N ARG A 49 -12.89 -5.86 -10.52
CA ARG A 49 -12.11 -6.97 -11.09
C ARG A 49 -11.03 -7.37 -10.11
N PHE A 50 -10.83 -8.68 -9.98
CA PHE A 50 -9.80 -9.26 -9.13
C PHE A 50 -8.75 -9.97 -9.99
N HIS A 51 -7.49 -9.73 -9.67
CA HIS A 51 -6.32 -10.33 -10.31
C HIS A 51 -5.46 -11.00 -9.24
N HIS A 52 -5.30 -12.31 -9.33
CA HIS A 52 -4.42 -13.07 -8.46
C HIS A 52 -2.98 -12.94 -8.97
N LEU A 53 -2.26 -11.93 -8.51
CA LEU A 53 -0.91 -11.60 -8.97
C LEU A 53 -0.05 -11.07 -7.82
N ASP A 54 1.25 -11.38 -7.87
CA ASP A 54 2.27 -10.68 -7.09
C ASP A 54 2.62 -9.36 -7.80
N VAL A 55 2.69 -8.26 -7.07
CA VAL A 55 3.04 -6.94 -7.61
C VAL A 55 4.47 -6.88 -8.19
N THR A 56 5.33 -7.85 -7.86
CA THR A 56 6.69 -7.96 -8.41
C THR A 56 6.75 -8.73 -9.72
N SER A 57 5.64 -9.29 -10.19
CA SER A 57 5.58 -10.05 -11.44
C SER A 57 5.57 -9.15 -12.67
N LEU A 58 5.98 -9.68 -13.82
CA LEU A 58 5.91 -8.96 -15.10
C LEU A 58 4.46 -8.69 -15.52
N GLU A 59 3.58 -9.61 -15.21
CA GLU A 59 2.14 -9.53 -15.51
C GLU A 59 1.48 -8.35 -14.77
N PHE A 60 2.00 -7.98 -13.61
CA PHE A 60 1.51 -6.78 -12.90
C PHE A 60 1.79 -5.51 -13.70
N ALA A 61 3.00 -5.34 -14.23
CA ALA A 61 3.35 -4.18 -15.04
C ALA A 61 2.51 -4.11 -16.32
N GLU A 62 2.31 -5.26 -16.99
CA GLU A 62 1.43 -5.38 -18.17
C GLU A 62 -0.02 -5.01 -17.82
N LEU A 63 -0.51 -5.48 -16.68
CA LEU A 63 -1.86 -5.15 -16.19
C LEU A 63 -2.02 -3.65 -15.96
N VAL A 64 -1.05 -2.98 -15.34
CA VAL A 64 -1.07 -1.52 -15.16
C VAL A 64 -1.13 -0.81 -16.50
N GLY A 65 -0.35 -1.26 -17.49
CA GLY A 65 -0.36 -0.72 -18.85
C GLY A 65 -1.69 -0.91 -19.58
N LEU A 66 -2.33 -2.07 -19.37
CA LEU A 66 -3.63 -2.40 -19.97
C LEU A 66 -4.77 -1.60 -19.33
N ARG A 67 -4.77 -1.47 -17.98
CA ARG A 67 -5.87 -0.87 -17.21
C ARG A 67 -5.72 0.63 -17.02
N ARG A 68 -4.49 1.15 -17.08
CA ARG A 68 -4.15 2.59 -16.91
C ARG A 68 -4.90 3.24 -15.74
N PRO A 69 -4.72 2.74 -14.51
CA PRO A 69 -5.43 3.29 -13.37
C PRO A 69 -5.00 4.74 -13.10
N ASP A 70 -5.93 5.58 -12.67
CA ASP A 70 -5.63 6.96 -12.27
C ASP A 70 -4.77 6.99 -11.00
N VAL A 71 -5.01 6.04 -10.09
CA VAL A 71 -4.32 5.94 -8.80
C VAL A 71 -3.95 4.48 -8.51
N LEU A 72 -2.71 4.28 -8.06
CA LEU A 72 -2.24 3.01 -7.48
C LEU A 72 -2.23 3.13 -5.96
N TYR A 73 -3.09 2.38 -5.28
CA TYR A 73 -3.03 2.16 -3.84
C TYR A 73 -2.21 0.92 -3.57
N HIS A 74 -1.09 1.06 -2.88
CA HIS A 74 -0.21 -0.06 -2.56
C HIS A 74 -0.22 -0.32 -1.05
N PHE A 75 -1.05 -1.26 -0.64
CA PHE A 75 -1.27 -1.67 0.75
C PHE A 75 -0.65 -3.05 1.08
N ALA A 76 -0.04 -3.68 0.08
CA ALA A 76 0.69 -4.94 0.23
C ALA A 76 2.16 -4.70 0.63
N LEU A 77 2.47 -3.75 1.53
CA LEU A 77 3.84 -3.34 1.80
C LEU A 77 4.46 -4.01 3.02
N LEU A 78 3.88 -3.82 4.19
CA LEU A 78 4.47 -4.27 5.45
C LEU A 78 3.36 -4.85 6.32
N ALA A 79 3.48 -6.12 6.66
CA ALA A 79 2.65 -6.70 7.71
C ALA A 79 3.18 -6.21 9.07
N PRO A 80 2.38 -5.53 9.90
CA PRO A 80 2.82 -4.99 11.20
C PRO A 80 3.32 -6.06 12.17
N GLN A 81 2.99 -7.33 11.93
CA GLN A 81 3.26 -8.46 12.81
C GLN A 81 4.39 -9.37 12.31
N ALA A 82 5.12 -8.96 11.27
CA ALA A 82 6.26 -9.75 10.84
C ALA A 82 7.34 -9.71 11.92
N SER A 83 7.39 -10.78 12.70
CA SER A 83 8.44 -11.01 13.69
C SER A 83 9.81 -11.30 13.04
N ASP A 84 9.82 -11.50 11.74
CA ASP A 84 11.02 -11.72 10.94
C ASP A 84 11.25 -10.59 9.93
N ASN A 85 12.48 -10.47 9.46
CA ASN A 85 12.87 -9.47 8.48
C ASN A 85 12.41 -9.80 7.04
N SER A 86 11.74 -10.92 6.80
CA SER A 86 11.42 -11.40 5.45
C SER A 86 10.42 -10.50 4.73
N SER A 87 9.35 -10.11 5.42
CA SER A 87 8.36 -9.18 4.87
C SER A 87 8.96 -7.78 4.65
N VAL A 88 9.85 -7.37 5.55
CA VAL A 88 10.57 -6.09 5.45
C VAL A 88 11.49 -6.09 4.24
N MET A 89 12.20 -7.20 3.98
CA MET A 89 13.09 -7.32 2.82
C MET A 89 12.34 -7.30 1.48
N ARG A 90 11.09 -7.73 1.41
CA ARG A 90 10.26 -7.69 0.21
C ARG A 90 9.69 -6.30 -0.10
N ALA A 91 9.59 -5.43 0.91
CA ALA A 91 8.89 -4.15 0.78
C ALA A 91 9.51 -3.23 -0.29
N VAL A 92 10.84 -3.15 -0.38
CA VAL A 92 11.52 -2.30 -1.37
C VAL A 92 11.31 -2.80 -2.80
N PRO A 93 11.54 -4.08 -3.14
CA PRO A 93 11.22 -4.61 -4.47
C PRO A 93 9.76 -4.41 -4.86
N MET A 94 8.83 -4.62 -3.93
CA MET A 94 7.40 -4.43 -4.19
C MET A 94 7.07 -2.97 -4.53
N LEU A 95 7.57 -2.01 -3.73
CA LEU A 95 7.35 -0.59 -4.01
C LEU A 95 8.02 -0.17 -5.32
N LEU A 96 9.25 -0.61 -5.60
CA LEU A 96 9.93 -0.30 -6.85
C LEU A 96 9.15 -0.82 -8.06
N SER A 97 8.62 -2.04 -8.01
CA SER A 97 7.78 -2.58 -9.09
C SER A 97 6.55 -1.71 -9.35
N VAL A 98 5.87 -1.28 -8.28
CA VAL A 98 4.70 -0.39 -8.38
C VAL A 98 5.08 0.98 -8.98
N LEU A 99 6.20 1.55 -8.53
CA LEU A 99 6.68 2.86 -9.02
C LEU A 99 7.15 2.79 -10.47
N GLU A 100 7.85 1.72 -10.87
CA GLU A 100 8.26 1.50 -12.27
C GLU A 100 7.05 1.28 -13.18
N ALA A 101 6.06 0.50 -12.74
CA ALA A 101 4.82 0.34 -13.48
C ALA A 101 4.08 1.70 -13.63
N ALA A 102 4.01 2.49 -12.56
CA ALA A 102 3.43 3.83 -12.60
C ALA A 102 4.16 4.75 -13.59
N ARG A 103 5.50 4.76 -13.53
CA ARG A 103 6.35 5.55 -14.42
C ARG A 103 6.16 5.17 -15.89
N ASN A 104 6.22 3.88 -16.19
CA ASN A 104 6.19 3.37 -17.56
C ASN A 104 4.81 3.55 -18.22
N HIS A 105 3.75 3.57 -17.44
CA HIS A 105 2.37 3.62 -17.95
C HIS A 105 1.62 4.90 -17.61
N GLY A 106 2.32 5.93 -17.10
CA GLY A 106 1.79 7.27 -16.93
C GLY A 106 0.81 7.42 -15.76
N VAL A 107 0.85 6.53 -14.77
CA VAL A 107 0.08 6.69 -13.53
C VAL A 107 0.66 7.84 -12.72
N LYS A 108 -0.16 8.79 -12.34
CA LYS A 108 0.31 10.05 -11.74
C LYS A 108 0.29 10.05 -10.21
N LYS A 109 -0.39 9.10 -9.60
CA LYS A 109 -0.58 9.08 -8.14
C LYS A 109 -0.38 7.69 -7.57
N VAL A 110 0.47 7.59 -6.54
CA VAL A 110 0.66 6.39 -5.74
C VAL A 110 0.33 6.70 -4.28
N VAL A 111 -0.46 5.85 -3.64
CA VAL A 111 -0.80 5.95 -2.22
C VAL A 111 -0.29 4.71 -1.51
N VAL A 112 0.50 4.89 -0.46
CA VAL A 112 1.03 3.79 0.35
C VAL A 112 0.55 3.89 1.79
N CYS A 113 0.44 2.76 2.47
CA CYS A 113 0.09 2.69 3.88
C CYS A 113 1.28 2.11 4.66
N ILE A 114 1.81 2.87 5.61
CA ILE A 114 2.92 2.45 6.48
C ILE A 114 2.52 2.71 7.93
N ALA A 115 2.77 1.75 8.80
CA ALA A 115 2.47 1.93 10.23
C ALA A 115 3.24 3.13 10.81
N ALA A 116 2.56 4.02 11.51
CA ALA A 116 3.14 5.23 12.10
C ALA A 116 4.32 4.92 13.03
N GLY A 117 4.25 3.80 13.76
CA GLY A 117 5.35 3.33 14.59
C GLY A 117 6.63 3.01 13.83
N LEU A 118 6.52 2.61 12.53
CA LEU A 118 7.68 2.38 11.67
C LEU A 118 8.25 3.69 11.09
N ILE A 119 7.45 4.75 11.04
CA ILE A 119 7.88 6.06 10.53
C ILE A 119 8.45 6.91 11.66
N TYR A 120 7.74 6.97 12.79
CA TYR A 120 8.03 7.90 13.88
C TYR A 120 8.72 7.23 15.08
N GLY A 121 8.73 5.89 15.17
CA GLY A 121 9.27 5.16 16.31
C GLY A 121 8.50 5.47 17.61
N GLU A 122 9.18 5.36 18.74
CA GLU A 122 8.64 5.77 20.05
C GLU A 122 8.68 7.29 20.17
N VAL A 123 7.51 7.89 20.36
CA VAL A 123 7.38 9.34 20.50
C VAL A 123 7.13 9.71 21.96
N HIS A 124 8.05 10.50 22.52
CA HIS A 124 7.90 11.00 23.89
C HIS A 124 6.63 11.85 24.03
N ALA A 125 5.90 11.74 25.16
CA ALA A 125 4.62 12.44 25.39
C ALA A 125 4.67 13.96 25.15
N LYS A 126 5.80 14.62 25.47
CA LYS A 126 6.02 16.06 25.22
C LYS A 126 6.00 16.46 23.74
N HIS A 127 6.06 15.49 22.83
CA HIS A 127 6.08 15.69 21.39
C HIS A 127 4.79 15.26 20.69
N LEU A 128 3.75 15.02 21.47
CA LEU A 128 2.40 14.77 20.97
C LEU A 128 1.61 16.09 20.84
N PRO A 129 0.75 16.24 19.85
CA PRO A 129 0.57 15.32 18.70
C PRO A 129 1.78 15.31 17.77
N VAL A 130 2.04 14.15 17.16
CA VAL A 130 3.14 14.00 16.20
C VAL A 130 2.90 14.89 14.99
N LYS A 131 3.92 15.65 14.59
CA LYS A 131 3.87 16.47 13.37
C LYS A 131 4.49 15.72 12.19
N GLU A 132 3.92 15.89 11.03
CA GLU A 132 4.49 15.38 9.77
C GLU A 132 5.93 15.88 9.57
N GLY A 133 6.75 15.05 8.93
CA GLY A 133 8.16 15.38 8.67
C GLY A 133 9.09 15.23 9.87
N ARG A 134 8.59 14.83 11.06
CA ARG A 134 9.44 14.53 12.20
C ARG A 134 10.31 13.32 11.89
N LYS A 135 11.63 13.50 11.95
CA LYS A 135 12.61 12.40 11.91
C LYS A 135 12.98 12.00 13.32
N ASN A 136 12.96 10.70 13.58
CA ASN A 136 13.48 10.10 14.80
C ASN A 136 14.66 9.19 14.42
N ASP A 137 15.50 8.86 15.40
CA ASP A 137 16.57 7.90 15.20
C ASP A 137 16.00 6.52 14.90
N ALA A 138 16.63 5.80 13.96
CA ALA A 138 16.20 4.48 13.57
C ALA A 138 16.42 3.48 14.72
N ILE A 139 15.34 2.77 15.10
CA ILE A 139 15.39 1.80 16.21
C ILE A 139 15.58 0.36 15.71
N GLY A 140 15.74 0.16 14.40
CA GLY A 140 15.97 -1.17 13.82
C GLY A 140 15.71 -1.21 12.33
N VAL A 141 15.91 -2.40 11.75
CA VAL A 141 15.77 -2.63 10.31
C VAL A 141 14.41 -2.19 9.75
N PRO A 142 13.25 -2.51 10.38
CA PRO A 142 11.96 -2.09 9.86
C PRO A 142 11.81 -0.56 9.76
N HIS A 143 12.39 0.18 10.71
CA HIS A 143 12.36 1.64 10.69
C HIS A 143 13.21 2.21 9.53
N VAL A 144 14.43 1.68 9.34
CA VAL A 144 15.30 2.06 8.21
C VAL A 144 14.60 1.78 6.89
N MET A 145 13.95 0.63 6.77
CA MET A 145 13.22 0.26 5.56
C MET A 145 12.03 1.19 5.29
N ALA A 146 11.24 1.52 6.32
CA ALA A 146 10.14 2.48 6.18
C ALA A 146 10.65 3.84 5.67
N GLN A 147 11.77 4.33 6.20
CA GLN A 147 12.39 5.56 5.72
C GLN A 147 12.86 5.43 4.28
N THR A 148 13.48 4.31 3.91
CA THR A 148 13.90 4.02 2.52
C THR A 148 12.72 4.05 1.55
N LEU A 149 11.56 3.50 1.94
CA LEU A 149 10.35 3.55 1.10
C LEU A 149 9.88 4.99 0.86
N ILE A 150 9.93 5.83 1.90
CA ILE A 150 9.55 7.25 1.79
C ILE A 150 10.54 8.01 0.90
N ASP A 151 11.83 7.76 1.06
CA ASP A 151 12.86 8.40 0.24
C ASP A 151 12.75 8.00 -1.23
N LEU A 152 12.43 6.73 -1.54
CA LEU A 152 12.14 6.27 -2.90
C LEU A 152 10.95 7.01 -3.52
N LEU A 153 9.86 7.16 -2.79
CA LEU A 153 8.69 7.92 -3.25
C LEU A 153 9.08 9.37 -3.57
N GLY A 154 9.91 10.00 -2.73
CA GLY A 154 10.44 11.35 -2.97
C GLY A 154 11.25 11.45 -4.26
N VAL A 155 12.14 10.48 -4.52
CA VAL A 155 12.94 10.42 -5.76
C VAL A 155 12.05 10.29 -7.00
N TYR A 156 11.02 9.43 -6.97
CA TYR A 156 10.11 9.25 -8.11
C TYR A 156 9.23 10.47 -8.35
N ARG A 157 8.86 11.19 -7.30
CA ARG A 157 8.18 12.48 -7.44
C ARG A 157 9.06 13.51 -8.14
N GLU A 158 10.29 13.70 -7.67
CA GLU A 158 11.22 14.70 -8.22
C GLU A 158 11.61 14.38 -9.67
N LYS A 159 11.92 13.12 -9.97
CA LYS A 159 12.45 12.73 -11.28
C LYS A 159 11.39 12.41 -12.31
N HIS A 160 10.23 11.92 -11.90
CA HIS A 160 9.21 11.39 -12.81
C HIS A 160 7.84 12.04 -12.65
N GLY A 161 7.68 12.98 -11.69
CA GLY A 161 6.42 13.69 -11.48
C GLY A 161 5.30 12.83 -10.92
N ILE A 162 5.64 11.68 -10.30
CA ILE A 162 4.63 10.80 -9.68
C ILE A 162 4.29 11.35 -8.31
N GLU A 163 3.09 11.88 -8.16
CA GLU A 163 2.59 12.32 -6.86
C GLU A 163 2.39 11.13 -5.91
N TYR A 164 2.68 11.33 -4.64
CA TYR A 164 2.45 10.28 -3.65
C TYR A 164 1.77 10.79 -2.38
N THR A 165 1.18 9.85 -1.66
CA THR A 165 0.71 10.05 -0.29
C THR A 165 1.13 8.85 0.56
N VAL A 166 1.76 9.12 1.69
CA VAL A 166 2.04 8.10 2.70
C VAL A 166 1.00 8.24 3.82
N LEU A 167 0.18 7.21 3.99
CA LEU A 167 -0.74 7.11 5.11
C LEU A 167 0.01 6.52 6.30
N ALA A 168 0.39 7.37 7.26
CA ALA A 168 1.00 6.95 8.52
C ALA A 168 -0.10 6.49 9.48
N THR A 169 -0.46 5.20 9.41
CA THR A 169 -1.55 4.66 10.23
C THR A 169 -1.10 4.30 11.63
N THR A 170 -1.87 4.71 12.62
CA THR A 170 -1.77 4.18 13.99
C THR A 170 -2.41 2.79 14.06
N ASN A 171 -2.65 2.25 15.24
CA ASN A 171 -3.31 0.95 15.35
C ASN A 171 -4.71 0.99 14.71
N VAL A 172 -4.88 0.19 13.66
CA VAL A 172 -6.14 0.01 12.96
C VAL A 172 -6.76 -1.30 13.45
N TYR A 173 -8.05 -1.28 13.76
CA TYR A 173 -8.82 -2.45 14.18
C TYR A 173 -10.18 -2.46 13.49
N GLY A 174 -10.75 -3.64 13.30
CA GLY A 174 -12.06 -3.79 12.69
C GLY A 174 -12.30 -5.18 12.11
N LEU A 175 -13.42 -5.31 11.39
CA LEU A 175 -13.78 -6.53 10.68
C LEU A 175 -12.70 -6.93 9.67
N ARG A 176 -12.50 -8.22 9.44
CA ARG A 176 -11.50 -8.81 8.52
C ARG A 176 -10.04 -8.65 8.98
N GLN A 177 -9.82 -8.13 10.19
CA GLN A 177 -8.50 -8.18 10.80
C GLN A 177 -8.19 -9.64 11.17
N ARG A 178 -6.96 -10.09 10.85
CA ARG A 178 -6.49 -11.39 11.33
C ARG A 178 -6.19 -11.34 12.82
N GLU A 179 -6.50 -12.44 13.52
CA GLU A 179 -6.09 -12.69 14.89
C GLU A 179 -4.59 -12.99 14.99
#